data_f86c5904e305e9d33a5e2dd981e84437
#
_entry.id   f86c5904e305e9d33a5e2dd981e84437
#
_cell.length_a   1.000
_cell.length_b   1.000
_cell.length_c   1.000
_cell.angle_alpha   90.00
_cell.angle_beta   90.00
_cell.angle_gamma   90.00
#
_symmetry.space_group_name_H-M   'P 1'
#
loop_
_entity.id
_entity.type
_entity.pdbx_description
1 polymer ?
#
loop_
_entity_poly.entity_id
_entity_poly.type
_entity_poly.pdbx_seq_one_letter_code
_entity_poly.pdbx_strand_id
1 'polypeptide(L)'
;MKRIDRVDRVVFLGDWFDSWGDYKRDEDGRLSFEVSDTAIKSARSTAIEYKKALNHPKCICLMGNHDAPYILGNNKVTSCAGHTPEKHFAISDVLGSEDREKVKVFTIVEGWLLSHAGFHPSKCHPVRGVSEGFLKGFAEMGLVVGKCGGKHPLFDIGWARQGKPLGPPFGGPLWLDWNEGFKPIKGVSQIVGHTIVDYPQTQIGDNSFNHNLDTLNKHFGIIEDGKFEFYPTKEMDNVI
;
A
#
# COMPACT_ATOMS: atom_id res chain seq x y z
N MET A 1 -13.85 -13.01 -1.96
CA MET A 1 -14.86 -12.06 -2.51
C MET A 1 -16.33 -12.40 -2.21
N LYS A 2 -16.66 -13.50 -1.55
CA LYS A 2 -18.08 -13.92 -1.29
C LYS A 2 -18.90 -13.03 -0.34
N ARG A 3 -18.32 -11.97 0.27
CA ARG A 3 -18.98 -11.13 1.29
C ARG A 3 -18.95 -9.62 1.01
N ILE A 4 -18.42 -9.21 -0.12
CA ILE A 4 -18.41 -7.80 -0.54
C ILE A 4 -19.83 -7.22 -0.61
N ASP A 5 -20.84 -8.06 -0.81
CA ASP A 5 -22.22 -7.62 -0.89
C ASP A 5 -22.79 -7.10 0.43
N ARG A 6 -22.19 -7.46 1.58
CA ARG A 6 -22.66 -7.09 2.92
C ARG A 6 -22.11 -5.75 3.42
N VAL A 7 -21.17 -5.16 2.72
CA VAL A 7 -20.56 -3.86 3.04
C VAL A 7 -20.73 -2.89 1.88
N ASP A 8 -20.68 -1.61 2.17
CA ASP A 8 -20.78 -0.57 1.15
C ASP A 8 -19.50 -0.44 0.33
N ARG A 9 -18.35 -0.61 0.99
CA ARG A 9 -17.01 -0.51 0.37
C ARG A 9 -16.02 -1.48 1.00
N VAL A 10 -15.05 -1.90 0.19
CA VAL A 10 -13.86 -2.64 0.64
C VAL A 10 -12.64 -1.86 0.17
N VAL A 11 -11.71 -1.56 1.06
CA VAL A 11 -10.45 -0.89 0.73
C VAL A 11 -9.29 -1.85 0.98
N PHE A 12 -8.52 -2.12 -0.06
CA PHE A 12 -7.28 -2.87 0.02
C PHE A 12 -6.10 -1.89 0.15
N LEU A 13 -5.27 -2.07 1.17
CA LEU A 13 -4.20 -1.14 1.52
C LEU A 13 -2.91 -1.28 0.68
N GLY A 14 -2.91 -2.12 -0.36
CA GLY A 14 -1.76 -2.30 -1.26
C GLY A 14 -0.94 -3.56 -0.97
N ASP A 15 0.20 -3.66 -1.66
CA ASP A 15 1.14 -4.79 -1.62
C ASP A 15 0.48 -6.13 -2.02
N TRP A 16 -0.16 -6.11 -3.19
CA TRP A 16 -0.73 -7.32 -3.80
C TRP A 16 0.34 -8.26 -4.34
N PHE A 17 1.50 -7.72 -4.73
CA PHE A 17 2.57 -8.46 -5.38
C PHE A 17 3.77 -8.64 -4.46
N ASP A 18 4.68 -9.53 -4.86
CA ASP A 18 6.00 -9.77 -4.26
C ASP A 18 5.98 -10.40 -2.86
N SER A 19 5.35 -11.57 -2.76
CA SER A 19 5.49 -12.40 -1.55
C SER A 19 6.94 -12.83 -1.29
N TRP A 20 7.38 -12.80 -0.04
CA TRP A 20 8.69 -13.31 0.37
C TRP A 20 8.92 -14.80 0.04
N GLY A 21 7.84 -15.56 -0.19
CA GLY A 21 7.89 -16.97 -0.61
C GLY A 21 8.20 -17.18 -2.11
N ASP A 22 8.28 -16.09 -2.89
CA ASP A 22 8.46 -16.18 -4.35
C ASP A 22 9.88 -16.53 -4.79
N TYR A 23 10.85 -16.40 -3.90
CA TYR A 23 12.25 -16.67 -4.23
C TYR A 23 12.65 -18.10 -3.94
N LYS A 24 13.46 -18.68 -4.85
CA LYS A 24 14.17 -19.92 -4.57
C LYS A 24 15.18 -19.66 -3.43
N ARG A 25 15.41 -20.67 -2.62
CA ARG A 25 16.53 -20.70 -1.68
C ARG A 25 17.57 -21.70 -2.20
N ASP A 26 18.84 -21.33 -2.07
CA ASP A 26 19.94 -22.24 -2.34
C ASP A 26 20.05 -23.32 -1.22
N GLU A 27 21.01 -24.24 -1.37
CA GLU A 27 21.24 -25.33 -0.41
C GLU A 27 21.60 -24.82 1.00
N ASP A 28 22.17 -23.61 1.10
CA ASP A 28 22.49 -22.93 2.35
C ASP A 28 21.31 -22.12 2.92
N GLY A 29 20.14 -22.13 2.25
CA GLY A 29 18.95 -21.40 2.65
C GLY A 29 18.98 -19.90 2.31
N ARG A 30 19.98 -19.42 1.55
CA ARG A 30 20.09 -18.04 1.08
C ARG A 30 19.12 -17.80 -0.06
N LEU A 31 18.56 -16.58 -0.15
CA LEU A 31 17.69 -16.19 -1.24
C LEU A 31 18.48 -16.18 -2.57
N SER A 32 18.04 -16.99 -3.51
CA SER A 32 18.52 -16.95 -4.90
C SER A 32 17.80 -15.82 -5.64
N PHE A 33 18.50 -15.14 -6.55
CA PHE A 33 17.87 -14.17 -7.45
C PHE A 33 17.05 -14.82 -8.57
N GLU A 34 17.06 -16.16 -8.67
CA GLU A 34 16.23 -16.85 -9.63
C GLU A 34 14.77 -16.94 -9.15
N VAL A 35 13.87 -16.48 -10.00
CA VAL A 35 12.43 -16.60 -9.76
C VAL A 35 11.98 -18.02 -10.11
N SER A 36 11.19 -18.62 -9.24
CA SER A 36 10.62 -19.94 -9.52
C SER A 36 9.44 -19.83 -10.48
N ASP A 37 9.18 -20.90 -11.26
CA ASP A 37 7.95 -20.98 -12.07
C ASP A 37 6.68 -20.85 -11.22
N THR A 38 6.74 -21.31 -9.97
CA THR A 38 5.66 -21.15 -8.99
C THR A 38 5.41 -19.69 -8.67
N ALA A 39 6.46 -18.88 -8.50
CA ALA A 39 6.33 -17.44 -8.25
C ALA A 39 5.71 -16.70 -9.44
N ILE A 40 6.07 -17.06 -10.66
CA ILE A 40 5.49 -16.47 -11.88
C ILE A 40 3.99 -16.81 -11.98
N LYS A 41 3.63 -18.08 -11.73
CA LYS A 41 2.23 -18.53 -11.71
C LYS A 41 1.44 -17.84 -10.59
N SER A 42 2.03 -17.68 -9.41
CA SER A 42 1.45 -16.95 -8.29
C SER A 42 1.21 -15.49 -8.65
N ALA A 43 2.19 -14.80 -9.23
CA ALA A 43 2.05 -13.40 -9.65
C ALA A 43 0.92 -13.24 -10.68
N ARG A 44 0.81 -14.15 -11.67
CA ARG A 44 -0.31 -14.15 -12.64
C ARG A 44 -1.67 -14.39 -11.96
N SER A 45 -1.75 -15.35 -11.05
CA SER A 45 -2.98 -15.64 -10.29
C SER A 45 -3.41 -14.45 -9.44
N THR A 46 -2.46 -13.83 -8.74
CA THR A 46 -2.70 -12.60 -7.96
C THR A 46 -3.18 -11.46 -8.84
N ALA A 47 -2.59 -11.27 -10.04
CA ALA A 47 -3.03 -10.24 -10.98
C ALA A 47 -4.48 -10.45 -11.45
N ILE A 48 -4.92 -11.71 -11.62
CA ILE A 48 -6.31 -12.03 -11.95
C ILE A 48 -7.26 -11.60 -10.82
N GLU A 49 -6.93 -11.91 -9.57
CA GLU A 49 -7.74 -11.52 -8.42
C GLU A 49 -7.71 -10.00 -8.21
N TYR A 50 -6.56 -9.36 -8.39
CA TYR A 50 -6.41 -7.92 -8.34
C TYR A 50 -7.27 -7.22 -9.41
N LYS A 51 -7.26 -7.72 -10.66
CA LYS A 51 -8.11 -7.23 -11.73
C LYS A 51 -9.60 -7.33 -11.39
N LYS A 52 -10.03 -8.44 -10.77
CA LYS A 52 -11.42 -8.58 -10.29
C LYS A 52 -11.75 -7.52 -9.25
N ALA A 53 -10.84 -7.26 -8.29
CA ALA A 53 -11.03 -6.23 -7.28
C ALA A 53 -11.08 -4.83 -7.91
N LEU A 54 -10.16 -4.49 -8.82
CA LEU A 54 -10.12 -3.20 -9.53
C LEU A 54 -11.39 -2.93 -10.34
N ASN A 55 -12.06 -3.97 -10.83
CA ASN A 55 -13.29 -3.86 -11.62
C ASN A 55 -14.56 -4.05 -10.81
N HIS A 56 -14.46 -4.29 -9.50
CA HIS A 56 -15.62 -4.42 -8.63
C HIS A 56 -16.06 -3.04 -8.11
N PRO A 57 -17.35 -2.64 -8.26
CA PRO A 57 -17.82 -1.28 -7.96
C PRO A 57 -17.67 -0.87 -6.50
N LYS A 58 -17.64 -1.82 -5.56
CA LYS A 58 -17.46 -1.57 -4.13
C LYS A 58 -16.00 -1.60 -3.68
N CYS A 59 -15.04 -2.00 -4.54
CA CYS A 59 -13.64 -2.14 -4.16
C CYS A 59 -12.82 -0.90 -4.51
N ILE A 60 -11.93 -0.53 -3.62
CA ILE A 60 -10.89 0.48 -3.80
C ILE A 60 -9.54 -0.21 -3.54
N CYS A 61 -8.67 -0.24 -4.55
CA CYS A 61 -7.34 -0.79 -4.41
C CYS A 61 -6.34 0.37 -4.30
N LEU A 62 -5.63 0.43 -3.17
CA LEU A 62 -4.54 1.36 -2.97
C LEU A 62 -3.24 0.75 -3.46
N MET A 63 -2.33 1.59 -3.93
CA MET A 63 -1.01 1.20 -4.40
C MET A 63 -0.07 1.04 -3.22
N GLY A 64 0.57 -0.12 -3.10
CA GLY A 64 1.72 -0.34 -2.22
C GLY A 64 3.05 -0.11 -2.95
N ASN A 65 4.16 -0.14 -2.19
CA ASN A 65 5.49 0.00 -2.77
C ASN A 65 5.86 -1.21 -3.66
N HIS A 66 5.37 -2.42 -3.35
CA HIS A 66 5.54 -3.60 -4.19
C HIS A 66 4.65 -3.60 -5.43
N ASP A 67 3.56 -2.84 -5.43
CA ASP A 67 2.70 -2.69 -6.60
C ASP A 67 3.25 -1.68 -7.62
N ALA A 68 3.93 -0.63 -7.12
CA ALA A 68 4.37 0.51 -7.92
C ALA A 68 5.16 0.14 -9.19
N PRO A 69 6.15 -0.80 -9.17
CA PRO A 69 6.89 -1.17 -10.37
C PRO A 69 6.03 -1.84 -11.44
N TYR A 70 4.96 -2.53 -11.05
CA TYR A 70 4.03 -3.20 -11.97
C TYR A 70 2.97 -2.25 -12.52
N ILE A 71 2.57 -1.25 -11.74
CA ILE A 71 1.51 -0.29 -12.10
C ILE A 71 2.07 0.89 -12.92
N LEU A 72 3.20 1.45 -12.51
CA LEU A 72 3.80 2.65 -13.10
C LEU A 72 4.97 2.34 -14.03
N GLY A 73 5.47 1.12 -14.05
CA GLY A 73 6.70 0.70 -14.69
C GLY A 73 7.89 0.70 -13.74
N ASN A 74 8.78 -0.28 -13.91
CA ASN A 74 9.98 -0.43 -13.09
C ASN A 74 11.05 0.55 -13.52
N ASN A 75 11.34 1.51 -12.69
CA ASN A 75 12.39 2.50 -12.87
C ASN A 75 13.04 2.81 -11.52
N LYS A 76 14.03 3.72 -11.50
CA LYS A 76 14.83 4.01 -10.29
C LYS A 76 14.03 4.54 -9.08
N VAL A 77 12.82 5.06 -9.28
CA VAL A 77 12.00 5.59 -8.17
C VAL A 77 10.87 4.65 -7.75
N THR A 78 10.40 3.79 -8.67
CA THR A 78 9.36 2.78 -8.40
C THR A 78 9.94 1.41 -8.09
N SER A 79 11.23 1.19 -8.33
CA SER A 79 11.89 -0.11 -8.10
C SER A 79 11.74 -0.55 -6.65
N CYS A 80 11.34 -1.79 -6.48
CA CYS A 80 11.16 -2.44 -5.19
C CYS A 80 11.79 -3.84 -5.21
N ALA A 81 12.25 -4.29 -4.05
CA ALA A 81 12.69 -5.67 -3.88
C ALA A 81 11.53 -6.61 -4.25
N GLY A 82 11.85 -7.70 -4.95
CA GLY A 82 10.84 -8.64 -5.39
C GLY A 82 10.39 -8.50 -6.84
N HIS A 83 10.51 -7.33 -7.43
CA HIS A 83 10.22 -7.15 -8.84
C HIS A 83 11.20 -7.94 -9.73
N THR A 84 10.67 -8.70 -10.68
CA THR A 84 11.47 -9.32 -11.76
C THR A 84 10.78 -9.14 -13.10
N PRO A 85 11.55 -9.17 -14.23
CA PRO A 85 10.97 -9.07 -15.55
C PRO A 85 9.92 -10.14 -15.84
N GLU A 86 10.14 -11.38 -15.39
CA GLU A 86 9.23 -12.52 -15.65
C GLU A 86 7.89 -12.32 -14.94
N LYS A 87 7.90 -11.89 -13.66
CA LYS A 87 6.68 -11.53 -12.94
C LYS A 87 6.00 -10.33 -13.58
N HIS A 88 6.79 -9.33 -14.01
CA HIS A 88 6.25 -8.15 -14.69
C HIS A 88 5.50 -8.55 -15.98
N PHE A 89 6.05 -9.42 -16.81
CA PHE A 89 5.35 -9.90 -17.99
C PHE A 89 4.07 -10.67 -17.63
N ALA A 90 4.15 -11.59 -16.66
CA ALA A 90 3.00 -12.38 -16.23
C ALA A 90 1.83 -11.51 -15.69
N ILE A 91 2.16 -10.42 -14.98
CA ILE A 91 1.18 -9.44 -14.48
C ILE A 91 0.64 -8.58 -15.63
N SER A 92 1.52 -8.14 -16.54
CA SER A 92 1.15 -7.27 -17.68
C SER A 92 0.26 -7.99 -18.70
N ASP A 93 0.37 -9.29 -18.83
CA ASP A 93 -0.56 -10.11 -19.63
C ASP A 93 -2.01 -10.06 -19.09
N VAL A 94 -2.19 -9.71 -17.82
CA VAL A 94 -3.49 -9.69 -17.16
C VAL A 94 -4.00 -8.26 -16.99
N LEU A 95 -3.14 -7.34 -16.51
CA LEU A 95 -3.51 -5.94 -16.20
C LEU A 95 -3.24 -5.03 -17.39
N GLY A 96 -4.29 -4.55 -18.02
CA GLY A 96 -4.23 -3.51 -19.04
C GLY A 96 -3.97 -2.11 -18.45
N SER A 97 -3.83 -1.10 -19.34
CA SER A 97 -3.69 0.30 -18.92
C SER A 97 -4.88 0.80 -18.12
N GLU A 98 -6.10 0.46 -18.56
CA GLU A 98 -7.34 0.85 -17.88
C GLU A 98 -7.45 0.27 -16.45
N ASP A 99 -6.92 -0.94 -16.21
CA ASP A 99 -6.90 -1.54 -14.87
C ASP A 99 -5.93 -0.76 -13.96
N ARG A 100 -4.75 -0.42 -14.49
CA ARG A 100 -3.71 0.32 -13.76
C ARG A 100 -4.14 1.74 -13.38
N GLU A 101 -4.95 2.40 -14.20
CA GLU A 101 -5.49 3.74 -13.94
C GLU A 101 -6.51 3.77 -12.79
N LYS A 102 -7.10 2.63 -12.42
CA LYS A 102 -8.02 2.50 -11.28
C LYS A 102 -7.33 2.46 -9.93
N VAL A 103 -6.01 2.18 -9.91
CA VAL A 103 -5.24 2.09 -8.67
C VAL A 103 -5.07 3.48 -8.07
N LYS A 104 -5.38 3.61 -6.78
CA LYS A 104 -5.31 4.88 -6.06
C LYS A 104 -4.13 4.92 -5.10
N VAL A 105 -3.63 6.12 -4.79
CA VAL A 105 -2.60 6.34 -3.77
C VAL A 105 -3.21 6.41 -2.37
N PHE A 106 -4.41 6.97 -2.27
CA PHE A 106 -5.17 7.11 -1.02
C PHE A 106 -6.66 7.11 -1.30
N THR A 107 -7.44 6.95 -0.25
CA THR A 107 -8.87 7.24 -0.23
C THR A 107 -9.28 7.81 1.14
N ILE A 108 -10.41 8.49 1.18
CA ILE A 108 -11.02 8.97 2.42
C ILE A 108 -12.36 8.26 2.57
N VAL A 109 -12.57 7.63 3.71
CA VAL A 109 -13.82 6.95 4.08
C VAL A 109 -14.24 7.47 5.44
N GLU A 110 -15.40 8.10 5.54
CA GLU A 110 -15.98 8.62 6.78
C GLU A 110 -14.99 9.41 7.66
N GLY A 111 -14.17 10.26 7.03
CA GLY A 111 -13.19 11.09 7.72
C GLY A 111 -11.83 10.41 7.98
N TRP A 112 -11.70 9.12 7.73
CA TRP A 112 -10.43 8.39 7.82
C TRP A 112 -9.65 8.46 6.51
N LEU A 113 -8.39 8.86 6.59
CA LEU A 113 -7.45 8.81 5.47
C LEU A 113 -6.81 7.41 5.41
N LEU A 114 -7.06 6.68 4.34
CA LEU A 114 -6.48 5.36 4.08
C LEU A 114 -5.41 5.49 3.01
N SER A 115 -4.22 5.00 3.27
CA SER A 115 -3.10 4.90 2.32
C SER A 115 -2.22 3.71 2.68
N HIS A 116 -1.33 3.31 1.78
CA HIS A 116 -0.50 2.12 2.01
C HIS A 116 0.37 2.24 3.27
N ALA A 117 1.22 3.27 3.36
CA ALA A 117 2.17 3.43 4.47
C ALA A 117 1.90 4.65 5.37
N GLY A 118 0.99 5.54 4.98
CA GLY A 118 0.64 6.75 5.73
C GLY A 118 1.33 8.02 5.24
N PHE A 119 0.76 9.14 5.61
CA PHE A 119 1.32 10.46 5.33
C PHE A 119 2.04 10.98 6.58
N HIS A 120 3.28 11.44 6.40
CA HIS A 120 4.05 12.12 7.44
C HIS A 120 3.81 13.64 7.39
N PRO A 121 3.77 14.35 8.54
CA PRO A 121 3.56 15.81 8.56
C PRO A 121 4.50 16.61 7.64
N SER A 122 5.75 16.18 7.50
CA SER A 122 6.74 16.85 6.61
C SER A 122 6.42 16.75 5.11
N LYS A 123 5.49 15.90 4.71
CA LYS A 123 5.01 15.75 3.32
C LYS A 123 3.74 16.55 3.05
N CYS A 124 3.19 17.20 4.09
CA CYS A 124 1.97 17.97 4.02
C CYS A 124 2.27 19.45 3.77
N HIS A 125 1.28 20.20 3.30
CA HIS A 125 1.46 21.63 3.11
C HIS A 125 1.63 22.34 4.47
N PRO A 126 2.69 23.12 4.69
CA PRO A 126 3.02 23.67 6.03
C PRO A 126 1.92 24.58 6.63
N VAL A 127 1.11 25.23 5.79
CA VAL A 127 0.04 26.15 6.24
C VAL A 127 -1.34 25.54 6.12
N ARG A 128 -1.60 24.77 5.06
CA ARG A 128 -2.95 24.23 4.76
C ARG A 128 -3.18 22.82 5.30
N GLY A 129 -2.16 22.23 5.92
CA GLY A 129 -2.25 20.85 6.42
C GLY A 129 -2.57 19.84 5.31
N VAL A 130 -3.43 18.88 5.63
CA VAL A 130 -3.90 17.85 4.72
C VAL A 130 -5.34 18.13 4.33
N SER A 131 -5.54 18.74 3.16
CA SER A 131 -6.86 18.86 2.54
C SER A 131 -7.02 17.81 1.44
N GLU A 132 -8.26 17.43 1.13
CA GLU A 132 -8.53 16.49 0.03
C GLU A 132 -7.96 16.98 -1.30
N GLY A 133 -8.07 18.29 -1.59
CA GLY A 133 -7.51 18.89 -2.80
C GLY A 133 -5.97 18.79 -2.85
N PHE A 134 -5.29 18.98 -1.68
CA PHE A 134 -3.85 18.77 -1.59
C PHE A 134 -3.50 17.30 -1.87
N LEU A 135 -4.20 16.35 -1.24
CA LEU A 135 -3.94 14.92 -1.42
C LEU A 135 -4.14 14.47 -2.87
N LYS A 136 -5.21 14.94 -3.53
CA LYS A 136 -5.45 14.67 -4.95
C LYS A 136 -4.32 15.19 -5.83
N GLY A 137 -3.96 16.46 -5.72
CA GLY A 137 -2.86 17.04 -6.50
C GLY A 137 -1.51 16.36 -6.22
N PHE A 138 -1.22 16.01 -4.96
CA PHE A 138 -0.03 15.26 -4.58
C PHE A 138 0.01 13.88 -5.25
N ALA A 139 -1.10 13.14 -5.21
CA ALA A 139 -1.21 11.81 -5.81
C ALA A 139 -1.10 11.87 -7.34
N GLU A 140 -1.85 12.74 -8.00
CA GLU A 140 -1.84 12.93 -9.46
C GLU A 140 -0.43 13.29 -9.96
N MET A 141 0.21 14.27 -9.34
CA MET A 141 1.59 14.65 -9.67
C MET A 141 2.56 13.49 -9.44
N GLY A 142 2.44 12.80 -8.30
CA GLY A 142 3.26 11.64 -7.97
C GLY A 142 3.14 10.53 -9.02
N LEU A 143 1.93 10.19 -9.46
CA LEU A 143 1.70 9.16 -10.47
C LEU A 143 2.32 9.53 -11.83
N VAL A 144 2.15 10.78 -12.28
CA VAL A 144 2.74 11.27 -13.54
C VAL A 144 4.26 11.25 -13.46
N VAL A 145 4.82 11.82 -12.39
CA VAL A 145 6.28 11.90 -12.19
C VAL A 145 6.89 10.50 -12.03
N GLY A 146 6.21 9.60 -11.30
CA GLY A 146 6.64 8.21 -11.12
C GLY A 146 6.72 7.42 -12.42
N LYS A 147 5.74 7.54 -13.31
CA LYS A 147 5.77 6.92 -14.65
C LYS A 147 7.00 7.38 -15.46
N CYS A 148 7.42 8.62 -15.29
CA CYS A 148 8.60 9.17 -15.97
C CYS A 148 9.93 8.90 -15.22
N GLY A 149 9.93 8.19 -14.11
CA GLY A 149 11.11 7.94 -13.28
C GLY A 149 11.66 9.19 -12.57
N GLY A 150 10.83 10.23 -12.43
CA GLY A 150 11.17 11.49 -11.76
C GLY A 150 11.04 11.36 -10.23
N LYS A 151 11.71 12.25 -9.51
CA LYS A 151 11.65 12.32 -8.05
C LYS A 151 10.36 13.00 -7.59
N HIS A 152 9.63 12.35 -6.71
CA HIS A 152 8.45 12.90 -6.03
C HIS A 152 8.36 12.33 -4.61
N PRO A 153 7.90 13.10 -3.60
CA PRO A 153 7.82 12.63 -2.20
C PRO A 153 6.94 11.40 -1.98
N LEU A 154 6.07 11.04 -2.92
CA LEU A 154 5.31 9.79 -2.90
C LEU A 154 6.22 8.56 -2.82
N PHE A 155 7.41 8.60 -3.46
CA PHE A 155 8.36 7.50 -3.58
C PHE A 155 9.56 7.63 -2.64
N ASP A 156 9.56 8.59 -1.73
CA ASP A 156 10.64 8.73 -0.75
C ASP A 156 10.68 7.48 0.15
N ILE A 157 11.83 6.78 0.18
CA ILE A 157 11.95 5.54 0.94
C ILE A 157 12.16 5.82 2.43
N GLY A 158 12.86 6.90 2.78
CA GLY A 158 13.17 7.25 4.18
C GLY A 158 14.33 6.45 4.77
N TRP A 159 14.89 6.98 5.87
CA TRP A 159 16.08 6.40 6.49
C TRP A 159 15.83 5.05 7.16
N ALA A 160 14.63 4.81 7.66
CA ALA A 160 14.25 3.53 8.27
C ALA A 160 14.42 2.33 7.32
N ARG A 161 14.20 2.57 6.01
CA ARG A 161 14.22 1.51 4.98
C ARG A 161 15.50 1.47 4.14
N GLN A 162 16.19 2.59 3.95
CA GLN A 162 17.38 2.66 3.09
C GLN A 162 18.67 3.06 3.83
N GLY A 163 18.59 3.34 5.14
CA GLY A 163 19.74 3.78 5.94
C GLY A 163 20.08 5.26 5.76
N LYS A 164 20.79 5.81 6.73
CA LYS A 164 21.32 7.19 6.72
C LYS A 164 22.63 7.23 5.93
N PRO A 165 22.93 8.32 5.21
CA PRO A 165 22.15 9.55 4.97
C PRO A 165 21.50 9.60 3.58
N LEU A 166 21.07 8.48 3.04
CA LEU A 166 20.52 8.40 1.68
C LEU A 166 19.08 8.92 1.63
N GLY A 167 18.88 10.05 0.96
CA GLY A 167 17.55 10.63 0.73
C GLY A 167 16.94 11.32 1.97
N PRO A 168 15.63 11.62 1.94
CA PRO A 168 14.90 12.29 3.01
C PRO A 168 14.76 11.40 4.25
N PRO A 169 14.65 12.01 5.47
CA PRO A 169 14.60 11.23 6.71
C PRO A 169 13.33 10.37 6.82
N PHE A 170 12.22 10.82 6.28
CA PHE A 170 10.93 10.12 6.38
C PHE A 170 10.46 9.65 5.01
N GLY A 171 9.90 8.45 4.97
CA GLY A 171 9.27 7.88 3.80
C GLY A 171 8.05 8.68 3.32
N GLY A 172 7.70 8.47 2.06
CA GLY A 172 6.45 8.92 1.47
C GLY A 172 5.32 7.92 1.72
N PRO A 173 4.11 8.19 1.21
CA PRO A 173 2.92 7.35 1.43
C PRO A 173 3.04 5.89 1.01
N LEU A 174 4.06 5.53 0.24
CA LEU A 174 4.34 4.13 -0.13
C LEU A 174 5.42 3.47 0.75
N TRP A 175 6.17 4.24 1.57
CA TRP A 175 7.38 3.75 2.23
C TRP A 175 7.53 4.18 3.68
N LEU A 176 6.57 4.93 4.24
CA LEU A 176 6.67 5.44 5.60
C LEU A 176 6.68 4.29 6.60
N ASP A 177 7.79 4.15 7.35
CA ASP A 177 7.89 3.14 8.38
C ASP A 177 7.06 3.53 9.61
N TRP A 178 6.22 2.62 10.09
CA TRP A 178 5.36 2.85 11.24
C TRP A 178 6.12 3.02 12.55
N ASN A 179 7.18 2.25 12.74
CA ASN A 179 7.92 2.21 14.01
C ASN A 179 8.92 3.37 14.14
N GLU A 180 9.63 3.70 13.04
CA GLU A 180 10.73 4.66 13.07
C GLU A 180 10.40 6.01 12.42
N GLY A 181 9.36 6.10 11.61
CA GLY A 181 9.09 7.29 10.80
C GLY A 181 7.71 7.89 10.96
N PHE A 182 6.70 7.08 11.25
CA PHE A 182 5.32 7.56 11.32
C PHE A 182 5.14 8.58 12.46
N LYS A 183 4.45 9.67 12.16
CA LYS A 183 3.99 10.67 13.14
C LYS A 183 2.57 11.07 12.83
N PRO A 184 1.67 11.08 13.83
CA PRO A 184 0.32 11.57 13.66
C PRO A 184 0.27 12.99 13.09
N ILE A 185 -0.66 13.24 12.19
CA ILE A 185 -0.98 14.57 11.68
C ILE A 185 -2.15 15.10 12.51
N LYS A 186 -2.03 16.32 13.01
CA LYS A 186 -3.10 16.98 13.79
C LYS A 186 -4.42 16.97 13.03
N GLY A 187 -5.46 16.43 13.65
CA GLY A 187 -6.82 16.36 13.12
C GLY A 187 -7.02 15.42 11.92
N VAL A 188 -6.04 14.55 11.61
CA VAL A 188 -6.14 13.59 10.50
C VAL A 188 -5.94 12.18 11.02
N SER A 189 -7.02 11.44 11.12
CA SER A 189 -6.98 10.02 11.47
C SER A 189 -6.59 9.18 10.26
N GLN A 190 -5.65 8.22 10.43
CA GLN A 190 -5.11 7.44 9.33
C GLN A 190 -5.23 5.93 9.60
N ILE A 191 -5.49 5.16 8.53
CA ILE A 191 -5.41 3.70 8.53
C ILE A 191 -4.38 3.29 7.48
N VAL A 192 -3.39 2.49 7.90
CA VAL A 192 -2.24 2.14 7.06
C VAL A 192 -1.88 0.65 7.18
N GLY A 193 -0.99 0.19 6.30
CA GLY A 193 -0.32 -1.11 6.31
C GLY A 193 1.20 -0.97 6.24
N HIS A 194 1.85 -1.70 5.32
CA HIS A 194 3.27 -1.63 4.94
C HIS A 194 4.29 -2.11 5.99
N THR A 195 4.15 -1.69 7.23
CA THR A 195 5.06 -2.12 8.30
C THR A 195 4.43 -3.28 9.04
N ILE A 196 4.97 -4.48 8.85
CA ILE A 196 4.44 -5.70 9.45
C ILE A 196 4.52 -5.62 10.96
N VAL A 197 3.41 -5.92 11.62
CA VAL A 197 3.26 -5.98 13.07
C VAL A 197 2.52 -7.27 13.47
N ASP A 198 2.76 -7.77 14.68
CA ASP A 198 2.12 -9.01 15.13
C ASP A 198 0.62 -8.84 15.42
N TYR A 199 0.22 -7.63 15.82
CA TYR A 199 -1.14 -7.23 16.16
C TYR A 199 -1.37 -5.78 15.74
N PRO A 200 -2.60 -5.38 15.34
CA PRO A 200 -2.90 -4.00 14.95
C PRO A 200 -2.44 -3.01 16.01
N GLN A 201 -1.72 -1.98 15.57
CA GLN A 201 -1.15 -0.96 16.45
C GLN A 201 -1.86 0.37 16.30
N THR A 202 -1.92 1.14 17.38
CA THR A 202 -2.55 2.46 17.42
C THR A 202 -1.57 3.52 17.90
N GLN A 203 -1.52 4.65 17.20
CA GLN A 203 -0.86 5.87 17.66
C GLN A 203 -1.88 7.01 17.74
N ILE A 204 -1.98 7.65 18.90
CA ILE A 204 -2.88 8.78 19.15
C ILE A 204 -2.11 10.08 19.00
N GLY A 205 -2.65 10.99 18.20
CA GLY A 205 -2.13 12.34 18.01
C GLY A 205 -3.11 13.42 18.50
N ASP A 206 -2.80 14.69 18.20
CA ASP A 206 -3.68 15.83 18.51
C ASP A 206 -4.95 15.75 17.62
N ASN A 207 -6.06 15.37 18.23
CA ASN A 207 -7.35 15.10 17.55
C ASN A 207 -7.23 14.12 16.38
N SER A 208 -6.42 13.08 16.51
CA SER A 208 -6.28 12.04 15.48
C SER A 208 -6.00 10.68 16.08
N PHE A 209 -6.56 9.65 15.44
CA PHE A 209 -6.31 8.23 15.73
C PHE A 209 -5.66 7.60 14.50
N ASN A 210 -4.63 6.81 14.70
CA ASN A 210 -3.90 6.22 13.58
C ASN A 210 -3.67 4.74 13.84
N HIS A 211 -3.98 3.91 12.85
CA HIS A 211 -3.92 2.45 12.99
C HIS A 211 -3.08 1.83 11.89
N ASN A 212 -2.18 0.93 12.28
CA ASN A 212 -1.49 0.04 11.36
C ASN A 212 -2.13 -1.35 11.43
N LEU A 213 -2.60 -1.84 10.29
CA LEU A 213 -3.29 -3.13 10.15
C LEU A 213 -2.45 -4.21 9.47
N ASP A 214 -1.18 -3.94 9.14
CA ASP A 214 -0.37 -4.96 8.46
C ASP A 214 0.05 -6.08 9.42
N THR A 215 -0.84 -7.02 9.58
CA THR A 215 -0.62 -8.24 10.37
C THR A 215 -0.54 -9.48 9.49
N LEU A 216 -0.09 -9.34 8.24
CA LEU A 216 -0.07 -10.43 7.25
C LEU A 216 -1.46 -11.07 7.07
N ASN A 217 -2.47 -10.23 6.86
CA ASN A 217 -3.88 -10.61 6.66
C ASN A 217 -4.54 -11.34 7.85
N LYS A 218 -3.97 -11.27 9.06
CA LYS A 218 -4.59 -11.86 10.26
C LYS A 218 -5.73 -11.02 10.82
N HIS A 219 -5.81 -9.73 10.46
CA HIS A 219 -6.84 -8.79 10.91
C HIS A 219 -7.39 -7.98 9.74
N PHE A 220 -8.61 -7.49 9.91
CA PHE A 220 -9.26 -6.51 9.05
C PHE A 220 -9.90 -5.42 9.91
N GLY A 221 -10.20 -4.27 9.33
CA GLY A 221 -10.85 -3.16 9.99
C GLY A 221 -12.22 -2.86 9.40
N ILE A 222 -13.11 -2.32 10.22
CA ILE A 222 -14.42 -1.82 9.84
C ILE A 222 -14.49 -0.35 10.22
N ILE A 223 -15.00 0.48 9.31
CA ILE A 223 -15.41 1.85 9.57
C ILE A 223 -16.93 1.89 9.48
N GLU A 224 -17.59 2.29 10.55
CA GLU A 224 -19.04 2.43 10.63
C GLU A 224 -19.37 3.66 11.49
N ASP A 225 -20.20 4.56 10.96
CA ASP A 225 -20.58 5.82 11.62
C ASP A 225 -19.37 6.64 12.09
N GLY A 226 -18.31 6.69 11.26
CA GLY A 226 -17.07 7.41 11.55
C GLY A 226 -16.18 6.77 12.61
N LYS A 227 -16.56 5.63 13.18
CA LYS A 227 -15.76 4.86 14.13
C LYS A 227 -15.01 3.76 13.42
N PHE A 228 -13.82 3.45 13.92
CA PHE A 228 -12.98 2.38 13.41
C PHE A 228 -12.77 1.31 14.47
N GLU A 229 -12.98 0.05 14.08
CA GLU A 229 -12.70 -1.14 14.88
C GLU A 229 -11.95 -2.16 14.02
N PHE A 230 -11.16 -3.05 14.63
CA PHE A 230 -10.47 -4.12 13.92
C PHE A 230 -10.77 -5.48 14.55
N TYR A 231 -10.75 -6.51 13.69
CA TYR A 231 -11.17 -7.87 14.03
C TYR A 231 -10.22 -8.90 13.44
N PRO A 232 -10.03 -10.06 14.10
CA PRO A 232 -9.32 -11.17 13.49
C PRO A 232 -10.02 -11.67 12.23
N THR A 233 -9.27 -11.96 11.18
CA THR A 233 -9.82 -12.41 9.88
C THR A 233 -10.66 -13.69 10.01
N LYS A 234 -10.33 -14.57 10.97
CA LYS A 234 -11.13 -15.77 11.29
C LYS A 234 -12.55 -15.45 11.77
N GLU A 235 -12.81 -14.24 12.24
CA GLU A 235 -14.11 -13.79 12.73
C GLU A 235 -14.91 -13.03 11.66
N MET A 236 -14.37 -12.87 10.47
CA MET A 236 -15.03 -12.13 9.37
C MET A 236 -16.44 -12.63 9.11
N ASP A 237 -16.67 -13.94 9.26
CA ASP A 237 -17.97 -14.59 9.05
C ASP A 237 -19.03 -14.20 10.07
N ASN A 238 -18.62 -13.76 11.25
CA ASN A 238 -19.51 -13.38 12.34
C ASN A 238 -19.72 -11.86 12.42
N VAL A 239 -18.84 -11.07 11.78
CA VAL A 239 -18.80 -9.60 11.89
C VAL A 239 -19.43 -8.93 10.68
N ILE A 240 -19.27 -9.52 9.47
CA ILE A 240 -19.83 -8.97 8.21
C ILE A 240 -20.87 -9.89 7.58
#